data_1f4beb3f7ea4b18fd0cec102404dc566
#
_entry.id   1f4beb3f7ea4b18fd0cec102404dc566
#
_cell.length_a   1.000
_cell.length_b   1.000
_cell.length_c   1.000
_cell.angle_alpha   90.00
_cell.angle_beta   90.00
_cell.angle_gamma   90.00
#
_symmetry.space_group_name_H-M   'P 1'
#
loop_
_entity.id
_entity.type
_entity.pdbx_description
1 polymer ?
#
loop_
_entity_poly.entity_id
_entity_poly.type
_entity_poly.pdbx_seq_one_letter_code
_entity_poly.pdbx_strand_id
1 'polypeptide(L)'
;MDPMMDLQAVRKNAADKLTRACRMCRQCNGIACAGQIPGFGGVGTGSSFIANVEALAKRKLNLRVLHDAGRPDTRTNLFGIGLSMPILVAAVAGVRVNRMDGVTELELAEAMIGGSRLSGTIGMGGDGGDSEVFEATIAATAEAEGIAIPVIKPREQGAMIERVLHARDAGAVAVAVDVDAAALVNMALLGQRVEPKTAEQIREIVRAADGPVILKGIMTPEDALIAAEAGAAGIVVSNHGGRALDHTPGTADVLPGIVRALRGGSGEGGAICGGGSRGSGPVAEQAACRAMGRSAGQAAGQAAGQAASQAASQGASRVAVLVDGGVRSGVDVLKMLALGADAVLVGRPLAVAAVGGGAEGVRLQLEEYAKQLHVAMMLTGCASLADVTGKVLFG
;
A
#
# COMPACT_ATOMS: atom_id res chain seq x y z
N MET A 1 -1.20 16.99 -36.17
CA MET A 1 -1.01 15.82 -35.30
C MET A 1 -0.32 16.33 -34.05
N ASP A 2 -1.03 16.41 -32.92
CA ASP A 2 -0.36 16.66 -31.65
C ASP A 2 0.69 15.57 -31.43
N PRO A 3 1.92 15.94 -30.99
CA PRO A 3 2.92 14.94 -30.68
C PRO A 3 2.30 13.98 -29.64
N MET A 4 2.26 12.67 -29.98
CA MET A 4 1.77 11.67 -29.03
C MET A 4 2.47 11.87 -27.69
N MET A 5 1.68 12.05 -26.61
CA MET A 5 2.19 12.18 -25.26
C MET A 5 2.97 10.90 -24.91
N ASP A 6 4.21 11.06 -24.45
CA ASP A 6 5.05 9.98 -23.96
C ASP A 6 5.46 10.23 -22.50
N LEU A 7 6.03 9.23 -21.84
CA LEU A 7 6.45 9.35 -20.44
C LEU A 7 7.54 10.42 -20.20
N GLN A 8 8.33 10.75 -21.21
CA GLN A 8 9.34 11.79 -21.10
C GLN A 8 8.67 13.18 -21.09
N ALA A 9 7.71 13.42 -21.96
CA ALA A 9 6.90 14.64 -22.00
C ALA A 9 6.08 14.79 -20.69
N VAL A 10 5.43 13.72 -20.24
CA VAL A 10 4.71 13.70 -18.94
C VAL A 10 5.63 14.10 -17.79
N ARG A 11 6.83 13.52 -17.71
CA ARG A 11 7.78 13.82 -16.64
C ARG A 11 8.31 15.27 -16.73
N LYS A 12 8.51 15.80 -17.93
CA LYS A 12 8.93 17.19 -18.14
C LYS A 12 7.82 18.14 -17.67
N ASN A 13 6.60 17.92 -18.10
CA ASN A 13 5.44 18.74 -17.68
C ASN A 13 5.23 18.72 -16.16
N ALA A 14 5.41 17.54 -15.53
CA ALA A 14 5.34 17.41 -14.08
C ALA A 14 6.44 18.20 -13.37
N ALA A 15 7.65 18.26 -13.92
CA ALA A 15 8.76 18.97 -13.32
C ALA A 15 8.50 20.47 -13.19
N ASP A 16 7.83 21.07 -14.18
CA ASP A 16 7.46 22.48 -14.18
C ASP A 16 6.40 22.82 -13.11
N LYS A 17 5.49 21.87 -12.84
CA LYS A 17 4.38 22.02 -11.89
C LYS A 17 4.72 21.61 -10.44
N LEU A 18 5.68 20.71 -10.23
CA LEU A 18 6.01 20.12 -8.92
C LEU A 18 7.25 20.75 -8.25
N THR A 19 7.68 21.93 -8.67
CA THR A 19 8.95 22.56 -8.21
C THR A 19 9.07 22.69 -6.70
N ARG A 20 7.94 22.88 -5.99
CA ARG A 20 7.87 23.01 -4.53
C ARG A 20 7.52 21.71 -3.81
N ALA A 21 6.90 20.73 -4.51
CA ALA A 21 6.42 19.49 -3.95
C ALA A 21 7.41 18.33 -4.11
N CYS A 22 8.14 18.29 -5.24
CA CYS A 22 9.02 17.17 -5.60
C CYS A 22 10.32 17.64 -6.24
N ARG A 23 11.43 16.99 -5.91
CA ARG A 23 12.77 17.26 -6.49
C ARG A 23 12.95 16.66 -7.89
N MET A 24 12.00 15.89 -8.39
CA MET A 24 12.03 15.22 -9.69
C MET A 24 13.35 14.45 -9.95
N CYS A 25 13.87 13.79 -8.91
CA CYS A 25 15.13 13.06 -8.95
C CYS A 25 15.15 12.00 -10.06
N ARG A 26 16.32 11.76 -10.65
CA ARG A 26 16.52 10.66 -11.61
C ARG A 26 16.18 9.30 -10.96
N GLN A 27 16.57 9.11 -9.71
CA GLN A 27 16.21 7.97 -8.87
C GLN A 27 15.43 8.48 -7.64
N CYS A 28 14.16 8.14 -7.56
CA CYS A 28 13.31 8.53 -6.44
C CYS A 28 13.53 7.60 -5.24
N ASN A 29 14.55 7.89 -4.43
CA ASN A 29 14.99 7.09 -3.29
C ASN A 29 14.75 7.73 -1.91
N GLY A 30 14.20 8.95 -1.85
CA GLY A 30 13.88 9.63 -0.59
C GLY A 30 15.00 10.49 -0.02
N ILE A 31 16.24 10.37 -0.51
CA ILE A 31 17.41 11.08 0.05
C ILE A 31 17.29 12.59 -0.14
N ALA A 32 17.05 13.06 -1.37
CA ALA A 32 17.03 14.49 -1.69
C ALA A 32 15.84 15.25 -1.07
N CYS A 33 14.79 14.55 -0.65
CA CYS A 33 13.58 15.13 -0.06
C CYS A 33 13.33 14.65 1.38
N ALA A 34 14.36 14.18 2.09
CA ALA A 34 14.27 13.83 3.50
C ALA A 34 13.77 15.03 4.31
N GLY A 35 12.81 14.82 5.21
CA GLY A 35 12.19 15.86 6.04
C GLY A 35 11.30 16.85 5.29
N GLN A 36 11.09 16.72 3.98
CA GLN A 36 10.29 17.67 3.19
C GLN A 36 8.81 17.27 3.19
N ILE A 37 8.15 17.48 4.33
CA ILE A 37 6.71 17.42 4.51
C ILE A 37 6.27 18.79 5.07
N PRO A 38 5.31 19.48 4.47
CA PRO A 38 4.54 19.15 3.25
C PRO A 38 5.36 19.01 1.96
N GLY A 39 4.89 18.17 1.06
CA GLY A 39 5.54 17.78 -0.21
C GLY A 39 5.63 16.26 -0.36
N PHE A 40 6.42 15.76 -1.29
CA PHE A 40 6.52 14.33 -1.59
C PHE A 40 7.60 13.59 -0.76
N GLY A 41 8.22 14.25 0.20
CA GLY A 41 9.29 13.70 1.02
C GLY A 41 8.85 12.68 2.07
N GLY A 42 9.82 12.16 2.81
CA GLY A 42 9.63 11.39 4.04
C GLY A 42 9.59 12.28 5.29
N VAL A 43 8.98 11.79 6.38
CA VAL A 43 8.98 12.50 7.67
C VAL A 43 10.37 12.44 8.33
N GLY A 44 10.69 13.43 9.16
CA GLY A 44 11.91 13.46 9.96
C GLY A 44 13.18 13.34 9.13
N THR A 45 13.98 12.33 9.37
CA THR A 45 15.21 12.04 8.62
C THR A 45 14.95 11.42 7.24
N GLY A 46 13.70 11.03 6.94
CA GLY A 46 13.30 10.33 5.73
C GLY A 46 13.73 8.86 5.72
N SER A 47 14.22 8.32 6.85
CA SER A 47 14.78 6.96 6.90
C SER A 47 13.75 5.90 6.51
N SER A 48 12.48 6.06 6.88
CA SER A 48 11.41 5.14 6.51
C SER A 48 11.12 5.14 5.01
N PHE A 49 11.21 6.29 4.33
CA PHE A 49 11.11 6.34 2.87
C PHE A 49 12.30 5.60 2.22
N ILE A 50 13.51 5.89 2.67
CA ILE A 50 14.75 5.25 2.17
C ILE A 50 14.67 3.74 2.39
N ALA A 51 14.27 3.30 3.59
CA ALA A 51 14.10 1.88 3.93
C ALA A 51 13.15 1.13 2.98
N ASN A 52 12.04 1.75 2.55
CA ASN A 52 11.14 1.15 1.56
C ASN A 52 11.85 0.83 0.24
N VAL A 53 12.69 1.75 -0.26
CA VAL A 53 13.42 1.55 -1.52
C VAL A 53 14.55 0.53 -1.35
N GLU A 54 15.29 0.61 -0.25
CA GLU A 54 16.39 -0.30 0.05
C GLU A 54 15.91 -1.73 0.30
N ALA A 55 14.78 -1.92 0.98
CA ALA A 55 14.19 -3.23 1.21
C ALA A 55 13.91 -3.95 -0.12
N LEU A 56 13.39 -3.26 -1.13
CA LEU A 56 13.20 -3.81 -2.48
C LEU A 56 14.53 -4.01 -3.22
N ALA A 57 15.50 -3.09 -3.07
CA ALA A 57 16.80 -3.21 -3.71
C ALA A 57 17.62 -4.40 -3.20
N LYS A 58 17.44 -4.79 -1.93
CA LYS A 58 18.06 -5.98 -1.33
C LYS A 58 17.52 -7.29 -1.91
N ARG A 59 16.26 -7.34 -2.37
CA ARG A 59 15.64 -8.52 -2.97
C ARG A 59 16.14 -8.69 -4.40
N LYS A 60 16.87 -9.77 -4.67
CA LYS A 60 17.35 -10.11 -6.02
C LYS A 60 16.43 -11.16 -6.64
N LEU A 61 16.45 -11.27 -7.96
CA LEU A 61 15.63 -12.21 -8.70
C LEU A 61 16.47 -13.37 -9.26
N ASN A 62 15.89 -14.54 -9.33
CA ASN A 62 16.45 -15.69 -10.01
C ASN A 62 16.15 -15.59 -11.51
N LEU A 63 17.16 -15.29 -12.33
CA LEU A 63 17.03 -15.32 -13.77
C LEU A 63 16.87 -16.77 -14.25
N ARG A 64 15.74 -17.08 -14.88
CA ARG A 64 15.42 -18.40 -15.45
C ARG A 64 14.96 -18.23 -16.88
N VAL A 65 15.57 -18.96 -17.81
CA VAL A 65 15.29 -18.80 -19.26
C VAL A 65 15.01 -20.13 -19.98
N LEU A 66 15.09 -21.28 -19.27
CA LEU A 66 14.77 -22.60 -19.82
C LEU A 66 13.41 -23.07 -19.29
N HIS A 67 12.33 -22.56 -19.89
CA HIS A 67 10.93 -22.84 -19.56
C HIS A 67 10.03 -22.38 -20.72
N ASP A 68 8.73 -22.63 -20.63
CA ASP A 68 7.71 -22.35 -21.64
C ASP A 68 6.83 -21.11 -21.34
N ALA A 69 7.11 -20.33 -20.28
CA ALA A 69 6.36 -19.15 -19.88
C ALA A 69 6.65 -17.94 -20.81
N GLY A 70 6.31 -18.04 -22.10
CA GLY A 70 6.58 -17.01 -23.10
C GLY A 70 5.56 -15.86 -23.15
N ARG A 71 4.37 -16.03 -22.56
CA ARG A 71 3.28 -15.04 -22.52
C ARG A 71 2.61 -15.03 -21.16
N PRO A 72 3.22 -14.42 -20.14
CA PRO A 72 2.66 -14.35 -18.79
C PRO A 72 1.27 -13.70 -18.74
N ASP A 73 0.37 -14.28 -17.96
CA ASP A 73 -0.93 -13.69 -17.63
C ASP A 73 -0.85 -12.90 -16.32
N THR A 74 -1.10 -11.59 -16.40
CA THR A 74 -1.08 -10.68 -15.25
C THR A 74 -2.47 -10.37 -14.69
N ARG A 75 -3.54 -10.94 -15.28
CA ARG A 75 -4.91 -10.69 -14.82
C ARG A 75 -5.16 -11.26 -13.45
N THR A 76 -5.95 -10.55 -12.65
CA THR A 76 -6.33 -10.96 -11.31
C THR A 76 -7.75 -10.51 -10.99
N ASN A 77 -8.25 -10.85 -9.80
CA ASN A 77 -9.51 -10.35 -9.26
C ASN A 77 -9.28 -9.77 -7.87
N LEU A 78 -9.89 -8.63 -7.59
CA LEU A 78 -9.87 -8.02 -6.27
C LEU A 78 -11.27 -7.49 -5.95
N PHE A 79 -11.83 -7.92 -4.82
CA PHE A 79 -13.18 -7.55 -4.35
C PHE A 79 -14.29 -7.77 -5.41
N GLY A 80 -14.17 -8.84 -6.21
CA GLY A 80 -15.13 -9.15 -7.28
C GLY A 80 -14.86 -8.44 -8.61
N ILE A 81 -13.91 -7.52 -8.66
CA ILE A 81 -13.54 -6.77 -9.88
C ILE A 81 -12.39 -7.47 -10.60
N GLY A 82 -12.59 -7.79 -11.89
CA GLY A 82 -11.53 -8.28 -12.74
C GLY A 82 -10.54 -7.17 -13.12
N LEU A 83 -9.24 -7.41 -12.87
CA LEU A 83 -8.16 -6.46 -13.15
C LEU A 83 -7.24 -7.00 -14.23
N SER A 84 -6.76 -6.13 -15.11
CA SER A 84 -5.77 -6.46 -16.15
C SER A 84 -4.38 -6.74 -15.58
N MET A 85 -4.09 -6.21 -14.39
CA MET A 85 -2.79 -6.31 -13.72
C MET A 85 -2.95 -6.20 -12.19
N PRO A 86 -2.02 -6.75 -11.39
CA PRO A 86 -2.05 -6.65 -9.93
C PRO A 86 -1.45 -5.33 -9.42
N ILE A 87 -1.61 -4.23 -10.16
CA ILE A 87 -1.07 -2.91 -9.84
C ILE A 87 -2.23 -1.94 -9.68
N LEU A 88 -2.34 -1.32 -8.51
CA LEU A 88 -3.34 -0.32 -8.19
C LEU A 88 -2.70 1.07 -8.05
N VAL A 89 -3.49 2.09 -8.23
CA VAL A 89 -3.09 3.47 -7.97
C VAL A 89 -3.32 3.78 -6.48
N ALA A 90 -2.27 4.11 -5.73
CA ALA A 90 -2.39 4.48 -4.32
C ALA A 90 -2.95 5.90 -4.17
N ALA A 91 -3.70 6.15 -3.10
CA ALA A 91 -4.23 7.47 -2.79
C ALA A 91 -3.12 8.52 -2.62
N VAL A 92 -3.17 9.58 -3.40
CA VAL A 92 -2.38 10.80 -3.24
C VAL A 92 -3.31 11.99 -3.39
N ALA A 93 -3.34 12.86 -2.40
CA ALA A 93 -4.24 14.00 -2.34
C ALA A 93 -3.63 15.15 -1.51
N GLY A 94 -4.36 16.25 -1.34
CA GLY A 94 -3.91 17.42 -0.61
C GLY A 94 -2.98 18.28 -1.46
N VAL A 95 -3.44 18.69 -2.63
CA VAL A 95 -2.70 19.52 -3.60
C VAL A 95 -2.16 20.76 -2.92
N ARG A 96 -3.03 21.53 -2.26
CA ARG A 96 -2.67 22.79 -1.60
C ARG A 96 -1.64 22.58 -0.48
N VAL A 97 -1.89 21.63 0.44
CA VAL A 97 -1.00 21.39 1.57
C VAL A 97 0.34 20.80 1.14
N ASN A 98 0.36 19.97 0.09
CA ASN A 98 1.59 19.38 -0.45
C ASN A 98 2.29 20.26 -1.49
N ARG A 99 1.78 21.48 -1.75
CA ARG A 99 2.39 22.47 -2.65
C ARG A 99 2.54 21.95 -4.09
N MET A 100 1.53 21.22 -4.56
CA MET A 100 1.43 20.80 -5.96
C MET A 100 0.81 21.94 -6.76
N ASP A 101 1.61 22.62 -7.57
CA ASP A 101 1.15 23.77 -8.35
C ASP A 101 0.57 23.30 -9.70
N GLY A 102 -0.41 24.06 -10.21
CA GLY A 102 -0.97 23.86 -11.56
C GLY A 102 -1.86 22.63 -11.74
N VAL A 103 -2.44 22.11 -10.65
CA VAL A 103 -3.55 21.16 -10.64
C VAL A 103 -4.46 21.44 -9.45
N THR A 104 -5.75 21.13 -9.58
CA THR A 104 -6.74 21.16 -8.50
C THR A 104 -6.85 19.79 -7.83
N GLU A 105 -7.55 19.71 -6.68
CA GLU A 105 -7.85 18.41 -6.02
C GLU A 105 -8.69 17.51 -6.94
N LEU A 106 -9.67 18.09 -7.64
CA LEU A 106 -10.54 17.36 -8.56
C LEU A 106 -9.75 16.83 -9.75
N GLU A 107 -8.95 17.65 -10.43
CA GLU A 107 -8.11 17.21 -11.54
C GLU A 107 -7.14 16.10 -11.15
N LEU A 108 -6.57 16.16 -9.92
CA LEU A 108 -5.70 15.11 -9.43
C LEU A 108 -6.47 13.80 -9.17
N ALA A 109 -7.63 13.87 -8.51
CA ALA A 109 -8.48 12.70 -8.24
C ALA A 109 -8.96 12.04 -9.53
N GLU A 110 -9.49 12.82 -10.49
CA GLU A 110 -9.91 12.36 -11.82
C GLU A 110 -8.75 11.72 -12.59
N ALA A 111 -7.56 12.34 -12.55
CA ALA A 111 -6.38 11.79 -13.21
C ALA A 111 -5.97 10.44 -12.62
N MET A 112 -5.92 10.32 -11.30
CA MET A 112 -5.50 9.09 -10.61
C MET A 112 -6.52 7.97 -10.79
N ILE A 113 -7.80 8.24 -10.55
CA ILE A 113 -8.89 7.26 -10.66
C ILE A 113 -9.20 6.95 -12.13
N GLY A 114 -9.38 7.97 -12.96
CA GLY A 114 -9.69 7.80 -14.39
C GLY A 114 -8.57 7.07 -15.12
N GLY A 115 -7.30 7.42 -14.88
CA GLY A 115 -6.15 6.75 -15.48
C GLY A 115 -6.02 5.27 -15.06
N SER A 116 -6.38 4.93 -13.82
CA SER A 116 -6.44 3.53 -13.38
C SER A 116 -7.52 2.76 -14.14
N ARG A 117 -8.71 3.35 -14.29
CA ARG A 117 -9.81 2.74 -15.04
C ARG A 117 -9.44 2.51 -16.51
N LEU A 118 -8.83 3.50 -17.17
CA LEU A 118 -8.34 3.36 -18.54
C LEU A 118 -7.34 2.21 -18.71
N SER A 119 -6.62 1.85 -17.63
CA SER A 119 -5.65 0.75 -17.59
C SER A 119 -6.27 -0.58 -17.15
N GLY A 120 -7.57 -0.64 -16.88
CA GLY A 120 -8.26 -1.85 -16.41
C GLY A 120 -7.85 -2.24 -14.98
N THR A 121 -7.59 -1.26 -14.11
CA THR A 121 -7.29 -1.48 -12.69
C THR A 121 -8.06 -0.48 -11.81
N ILE A 122 -7.82 -0.48 -10.50
CA ILE A 122 -8.52 0.35 -9.52
C ILE A 122 -7.62 1.48 -9.01
N GLY A 123 -8.17 2.68 -8.89
CA GLY A 123 -7.55 3.82 -8.23
C GLY A 123 -8.09 4.04 -6.82
N MET A 124 -7.21 4.48 -5.92
CA MET A 124 -7.58 4.97 -4.60
C MET A 124 -7.60 6.50 -4.62
N GLY A 125 -8.68 7.10 -4.10
CA GLY A 125 -8.79 8.53 -3.88
C GLY A 125 -8.51 8.89 -2.42
N GLY A 126 -7.96 10.07 -2.16
CA GLY A 126 -7.56 10.48 -0.81
C GLY A 126 -8.62 11.27 -0.05
N ASP A 127 -8.43 11.36 1.27
CA ASP A 127 -9.07 12.31 2.19
C ASP A 127 -7.98 13.24 2.76
N GLY A 128 -8.32 14.46 3.10
CA GLY A 128 -7.40 15.47 3.62
C GLY A 128 -7.98 16.28 4.77
N GLY A 129 -7.22 17.24 5.26
CA GLY A 129 -7.69 18.17 6.28
C GLY A 129 -8.71 19.18 5.75
N ASP A 130 -8.77 19.36 4.43
CA ASP A 130 -9.73 20.17 3.71
C ASP A 130 -10.86 19.27 3.18
N SER A 131 -12.11 19.70 3.31
CA SER A 131 -13.27 18.92 2.82
C SER A 131 -13.25 18.74 1.31
N GLU A 132 -12.74 19.74 0.57
CA GLU A 132 -12.59 19.69 -0.90
C GLU A 132 -11.86 18.44 -1.37
N VAL A 133 -10.87 17.94 -0.59
CA VAL A 133 -10.10 16.74 -0.94
C VAL A 133 -10.98 15.50 -1.01
N PHE A 134 -11.85 15.32 -0.02
CA PHE A 134 -12.74 14.17 0.02
C PHE A 134 -13.85 14.28 -1.03
N GLU A 135 -14.44 15.47 -1.20
CA GLU A 135 -15.46 15.73 -2.21
C GLU A 135 -14.93 15.49 -3.63
N ALA A 136 -13.70 15.89 -3.93
CA ALA A 136 -13.03 15.60 -5.19
C ALA A 136 -12.88 14.08 -5.43
N THR A 137 -12.52 13.33 -4.39
CA THR A 137 -12.44 11.87 -4.44
C THR A 137 -13.82 11.25 -4.72
N ILE A 138 -14.87 11.72 -4.08
CA ILE A 138 -16.23 11.21 -4.27
C ILE A 138 -16.72 11.51 -5.70
N ALA A 139 -16.51 12.73 -6.20
CA ALA A 139 -16.87 13.09 -7.57
C ALA A 139 -16.16 12.21 -8.60
N ALA A 140 -14.84 12.03 -8.46
CA ALA A 140 -14.07 11.16 -9.35
C ALA A 140 -14.47 9.67 -9.22
N THR A 141 -14.92 9.22 -8.03
CA THR A 141 -15.44 7.87 -7.80
C THR A 141 -16.75 7.66 -8.56
N ALA A 142 -17.68 8.61 -8.48
CA ALA A 142 -18.95 8.55 -9.19
C ALA A 142 -18.74 8.55 -10.72
N GLU A 143 -17.83 9.40 -11.24
CA GLU A 143 -17.48 9.43 -12.67
C GLU A 143 -16.86 8.11 -13.15
N ALA A 144 -16.10 7.44 -12.27
CA ALA A 144 -15.53 6.12 -12.54
C ALA A 144 -16.55 4.97 -12.37
N GLU A 145 -17.86 5.26 -12.31
CA GLU A 145 -18.93 4.26 -12.09
C GLU A 145 -18.67 3.41 -10.83
N GLY A 146 -18.09 4.02 -9.79
CA GLY A 146 -17.77 3.37 -8.53
C GLY A 146 -16.50 2.50 -8.53
N ILE A 147 -15.83 2.33 -9.67
CA ILE A 147 -14.58 1.53 -9.75
C ILE A 147 -13.42 2.33 -9.15
N ALA A 148 -13.52 2.63 -7.87
CA ALA A 148 -12.53 3.35 -7.07
C ALA A 148 -12.64 2.95 -5.59
N ILE A 149 -11.61 3.28 -4.82
CA ILE A 149 -11.53 3.03 -3.38
C ILE A 149 -11.21 4.37 -2.68
N PRO A 150 -12.22 5.09 -2.15
CA PRO A 150 -11.98 6.23 -1.28
C PRO A 150 -11.25 5.82 0.01
N VAL A 151 -10.22 6.59 0.39
CA VAL A 151 -9.36 6.33 1.56
C VAL A 151 -9.63 7.40 2.60
N ILE A 152 -10.23 7.02 3.73
CA ILE A 152 -10.74 7.89 4.78
C ILE A 152 -9.70 8.03 5.90
N LYS A 153 -9.45 9.27 6.36
CA LYS A 153 -8.55 9.52 7.52
C LYS A 153 -9.23 9.12 8.84
N PRO A 154 -8.47 8.66 9.85
CA PRO A 154 -8.98 8.16 11.12
C PRO A 154 -9.43 9.30 12.05
N ARG A 155 -10.49 10.00 11.63
CA ARG A 155 -11.14 11.11 12.33
C ARG A 155 -11.96 10.61 13.53
N GLU A 156 -12.74 11.51 14.13
CA GLU A 156 -13.81 11.16 15.06
C GLU A 156 -14.76 10.14 14.40
N GLN A 157 -15.29 9.20 15.19
CA GLN A 157 -15.98 8.01 14.68
C GLN A 157 -17.22 8.34 13.83
N GLY A 158 -18.06 9.28 14.28
CA GLY A 158 -19.25 9.69 13.54
C GLY A 158 -18.89 10.27 12.16
N ALA A 159 -17.90 11.16 12.12
CA ALA A 159 -17.40 11.75 10.88
C ALA A 159 -16.79 10.72 9.91
N MET A 160 -16.22 9.63 10.43
CA MET A 160 -15.75 8.53 9.58
C MET A 160 -16.92 7.76 8.98
N ILE A 161 -17.94 7.43 9.80
CA ILE A 161 -19.14 6.71 9.33
C ILE A 161 -19.87 7.52 8.25
N GLU A 162 -20.02 8.83 8.43
CA GLU A 162 -20.59 9.71 7.41
C GLU A 162 -19.84 9.63 6.07
N ARG A 163 -18.51 9.63 6.11
CA ARG A 163 -17.68 9.50 4.90
C ARG A 163 -17.79 8.12 4.26
N VAL A 164 -17.86 7.07 5.07
CA VAL A 164 -18.08 5.70 4.58
C VAL A 164 -19.41 5.59 3.85
N LEU A 165 -20.49 6.13 4.42
CA LEU A 165 -21.80 6.16 3.78
C LEU A 165 -21.78 6.98 2.48
N HIS A 166 -21.14 8.14 2.47
CA HIS A 166 -21.01 8.97 1.28
C HIS A 166 -20.22 8.25 0.16
N ALA A 167 -19.12 7.56 0.51
CA ALA A 167 -18.36 6.75 -0.44
C ALA A 167 -19.20 5.58 -1.02
N ARG A 168 -19.98 4.90 -0.16
CA ARG A 168 -20.90 3.86 -0.59
C ARG A 168 -21.98 4.41 -1.53
N ASP A 169 -22.58 5.54 -1.18
CA ASP A 169 -23.65 6.17 -1.99
C ASP A 169 -23.11 6.66 -3.36
N ALA A 170 -21.81 6.96 -3.46
CA ALA A 170 -21.12 7.19 -4.73
C ALA A 170 -20.81 5.89 -5.52
N GLY A 171 -21.19 4.72 -4.99
CA GLY A 171 -21.03 3.42 -5.63
C GLY A 171 -19.64 2.80 -5.48
N ALA A 172 -18.77 3.28 -4.57
CA ALA A 172 -17.41 2.78 -4.40
C ALA A 172 -17.37 1.26 -4.21
N VAL A 173 -16.49 0.56 -4.94
CA VAL A 173 -16.33 -0.92 -4.86
C VAL A 173 -15.80 -1.40 -3.52
N ALA A 174 -15.10 -0.53 -2.78
CA ALA A 174 -14.61 -0.72 -1.44
C ALA A 174 -14.31 0.65 -0.82
N VAL A 175 -14.16 0.70 0.50
CA VAL A 175 -13.60 1.87 1.20
C VAL A 175 -12.34 1.47 1.94
N ALA A 176 -11.39 2.38 2.11
CA ALA A 176 -10.21 2.16 2.92
C ALA A 176 -10.13 3.13 4.09
N VAL A 177 -9.54 2.70 5.19
CA VAL A 177 -9.20 3.54 6.35
C VAL A 177 -7.70 3.60 6.50
N ASP A 178 -7.17 4.81 6.51
CA ASP A 178 -5.73 5.12 6.57
C ASP A 178 -5.28 5.18 8.04
N VAL A 179 -5.23 4.02 8.73
CA VAL A 179 -5.07 3.93 10.19
C VAL A 179 -3.73 4.51 10.68
N ASP A 180 -2.69 4.51 9.85
CA ASP A 180 -1.39 5.10 10.13
C ASP A 180 -1.38 6.64 10.05
N ALA A 181 -2.47 7.23 9.59
CA ALA A 181 -2.62 8.69 9.54
C ALA A 181 -3.06 9.31 10.89
N ALA A 182 -3.08 8.54 11.97
CA ALA A 182 -3.52 8.98 13.30
C ALA A 182 -2.71 10.17 13.88
N ALA A 183 -1.52 10.43 13.36
CA ALA A 183 -0.69 11.59 13.74
C ALA A 183 -0.08 12.28 12.51
N LEU A 184 -0.73 12.22 11.36
CA LEU A 184 -0.16 12.72 10.11
C LEU A 184 0.03 14.24 10.14
N VAL A 185 1.24 14.71 9.85
CA VAL A 185 1.64 16.12 9.88
C VAL A 185 0.67 17.04 9.11
N ASN A 186 0.26 16.63 7.91
CA ASN A 186 -0.65 17.43 7.09
C ASN A 186 -2.04 17.63 7.73
N MET A 187 -2.53 16.66 8.50
CA MET A 187 -3.79 16.77 9.23
C MET A 187 -3.65 17.76 10.39
N ALA A 188 -2.56 17.66 11.15
CA ALA A 188 -2.27 18.58 12.25
C ALA A 188 -2.10 20.04 11.77
N LEU A 189 -1.41 20.27 10.64
CA LEU A 189 -1.25 21.61 10.04
C LEU A 189 -2.58 22.27 9.65
N LEU A 190 -3.62 21.46 9.37
CA LEU A 190 -4.96 21.94 9.04
C LEU A 190 -5.92 21.88 10.23
N GLY A 191 -5.40 21.70 11.46
CA GLY A 191 -6.19 21.70 12.68
C GLY A 191 -7.15 20.49 12.80
N GLN A 192 -6.94 19.44 12.03
CA GLN A 192 -7.82 18.27 12.03
C GLN A 192 -7.36 17.26 13.07
N ARG A 193 -8.27 16.87 13.96
CA ARG A 193 -8.03 15.79 14.91
C ARG A 193 -8.14 14.44 14.21
N VAL A 194 -7.09 13.63 14.32
CA VAL A 194 -7.02 12.24 13.90
C VAL A 194 -6.45 11.42 15.06
N GLU A 195 -6.89 10.16 15.20
CA GLU A 195 -6.56 9.33 16.35
C GLU A 195 -6.53 7.84 15.99
N PRO A 196 -5.78 7.00 16.71
CA PRO A 196 -5.82 5.55 16.52
C PRO A 196 -7.25 5.01 16.70
N LYS A 197 -7.56 3.90 16.02
CA LYS A 197 -8.88 3.24 16.09
C LYS A 197 -8.78 1.91 16.81
N THR A 198 -9.76 1.65 17.66
CA THR A 198 -9.90 0.35 18.33
C THR A 198 -10.52 -0.69 17.38
N ALA A 199 -10.34 -1.97 17.67
CA ALA A 199 -10.96 -3.05 16.91
C ALA A 199 -12.50 -2.91 16.85
N GLU A 200 -13.15 -2.43 17.93
CA GLU A 200 -14.59 -2.21 17.93
C GLU A 200 -15.01 -1.07 17.00
N GLN A 201 -14.28 0.04 17.02
CA GLN A 201 -14.53 1.14 16.08
C GLN A 201 -14.35 0.69 14.60
N ILE A 202 -13.40 -0.20 14.33
CA ILE A 202 -13.25 -0.79 12.99
C ILE A 202 -14.44 -1.68 12.65
N ARG A 203 -14.93 -2.52 13.59
CA ARG A 203 -16.14 -3.33 13.36
C ARG A 203 -17.37 -2.48 13.06
N GLU A 204 -17.52 -1.33 13.72
CA GLU A 204 -18.61 -0.37 13.41
C GLU A 204 -18.49 0.16 11.98
N ILE A 205 -17.28 0.52 11.53
CA ILE A 205 -17.03 0.97 10.16
C ILE A 205 -17.34 -0.14 9.16
N VAL A 206 -16.91 -1.38 9.42
CA VAL A 206 -17.21 -2.54 8.56
C VAL A 206 -18.73 -2.75 8.44
N ARG A 207 -19.47 -2.65 9.55
CA ARG A 207 -20.93 -2.75 9.52
C ARG A 207 -21.58 -1.61 8.73
N ALA A 208 -21.09 -0.39 8.87
CA ALA A 208 -21.65 0.79 8.19
C ALA A 208 -21.36 0.78 6.66
N ALA A 209 -20.24 0.24 6.25
CA ALA A 209 -19.83 0.19 4.86
C ALA A 209 -20.74 -0.70 4.01
N ASP A 210 -21.31 -1.76 4.59
CA ASP A 210 -22.11 -2.78 3.86
C ASP A 210 -21.40 -3.27 2.58
N GLY A 211 -20.07 -3.43 2.68
CA GLY A 211 -19.18 -3.78 1.59
C GLY A 211 -17.73 -3.95 2.05
N PRO A 212 -16.77 -4.18 1.12
CA PRO A 212 -15.37 -4.40 1.47
C PRO A 212 -14.75 -3.19 2.16
N VAL A 213 -14.15 -3.40 3.34
CA VAL A 213 -13.35 -2.40 4.06
C VAL A 213 -11.89 -2.85 4.08
N ILE A 214 -10.97 -1.92 3.79
CA ILE A 214 -9.54 -2.14 3.75
C ILE A 214 -8.88 -1.29 4.83
N LEU A 215 -7.99 -1.86 5.66
CA LEU A 215 -7.18 -1.10 6.60
C LEU A 215 -5.81 -0.84 6.01
N LYS A 216 -5.48 0.42 5.75
CA LYS A 216 -4.20 0.84 5.22
C LYS A 216 -3.30 1.40 6.31
N GLY A 217 -2.01 1.01 6.31
CA GLY A 217 -1.04 1.43 7.32
C GLY A 217 -0.66 0.31 8.29
N ILE A 218 -0.86 -0.94 7.90
CA ILE A 218 -0.54 -2.11 8.72
C ILE A 218 0.93 -2.48 8.52
N MET A 219 1.70 -2.51 9.60
CA MET A 219 3.14 -2.80 9.58
C MET A 219 3.56 -3.96 10.50
N THR A 220 2.60 -4.55 11.24
CA THR A 220 2.86 -5.66 12.16
C THR A 220 1.91 -6.84 11.92
N PRO A 221 2.35 -8.09 12.19
CA PRO A 221 1.47 -9.25 12.16
C PRO A 221 0.28 -9.14 13.12
N GLU A 222 0.50 -8.53 14.28
CA GLU A 222 -0.51 -8.33 15.32
C GLU A 222 -1.66 -7.45 14.83
N ASP A 223 -1.35 -6.28 14.23
CA ASP A 223 -2.36 -5.39 13.67
C ASP A 223 -3.10 -6.03 12.48
N ALA A 224 -2.39 -6.86 11.68
CA ALA A 224 -3.02 -7.59 10.58
C ALA A 224 -4.06 -8.61 11.08
N LEU A 225 -3.78 -9.31 12.18
CA LEU A 225 -4.72 -10.23 12.82
C LEU A 225 -5.91 -9.48 13.41
N ILE A 226 -5.67 -8.36 14.10
CA ILE A 226 -6.75 -7.49 14.64
C ILE A 226 -7.65 -6.99 13.49
N ALA A 227 -7.06 -6.58 12.36
CA ALA A 227 -7.79 -6.16 11.18
C ALA A 227 -8.70 -7.28 10.64
N ALA A 228 -8.16 -8.49 10.53
CA ALA A 228 -8.92 -9.67 10.08
C ALA A 228 -10.07 -10.00 11.03
N GLU A 229 -9.82 -10.02 12.34
CA GLU A 229 -10.83 -10.26 13.39
C GLU A 229 -11.91 -9.18 13.45
N ALA A 230 -11.56 -7.94 13.09
CA ALA A 230 -12.53 -6.84 12.99
C ALA A 230 -13.38 -6.91 11.72
N GLY A 231 -13.13 -7.85 10.80
CA GLY A 231 -13.90 -8.06 9.58
C GLY A 231 -13.41 -7.29 8.37
N ALA A 232 -12.18 -6.79 8.38
CA ALA A 232 -11.60 -6.15 7.19
C ALA A 232 -11.50 -7.14 6.02
N ALA A 233 -11.94 -6.74 4.84
CA ALA A 233 -11.84 -7.52 3.61
C ALA A 233 -10.41 -7.52 3.04
N GLY A 234 -9.61 -6.52 3.41
CA GLY A 234 -8.22 -6.41 3.01
C GLY A 234 -7.41 -5.53 3.95
N ILE A 235 -6.09 -5.65 3.83
CA ILE A 235 -5.12 -4.74 4.45
C ILE A 235 -4.16 -4.20 3.40
N VAL A 236 -3.62 -3.01 3.65
CA VAL A 236 -2.44 -2.52 2.92
C VAL A 236 -1.26 -2.47 3.88
N VAL A 237 -0.25 -3.29 3.60
CA VAL A 237 1.05 -3.20 4.29
C VAL A 237 1.73 -1.91 3.82
N SER A 238 1.79 -0.92 4.71
CA SER A 238 2.16 0.45 4.38
C SER A 238 2.67 1.19 5.60
N ASN A 239 3.72 1.99 5.43
CA ASN A 239 4.16 3.03 6.37
C ASN A 239 3.89 4.44 5.82
N HIS A 240 2.82 4.58 5.02
CA HIS A 240 2.44 5.82 4.32
C HIS A 240 3.55 6.35 3.39
N GLY A 241 4.32 5.42 2.82
CA GLY A 241 5.50 5.77 2.02
C GLY A 241 6.58 6.53 2.81
N GLY A 242 6.69 6.27 4.11
CA GLY A 242 7.63 6.93 5.03
C GLY A 242 7.17 8.30 5.50
N ARG A 243 5.84 8.56 5.57
CA ARG A 243 5.27 9.86 5.96
C ARG A 243 4.58 9.84 7.33
N ALA A 244 4.27 8.65 7.88
CA ALA A 244 3.58 8.51 9.16
C ALA A 244 4.56 8.58 10.34
N LEU A 245 5.53 7.67 10.39
CA LEU A 245 6.52 7.56 11.46
C LEU A 245 7.92 7.36 10.85
N ASP A 246 8.90 8.09 11.36
CA ASP A 246 10.30 7.90 10.97
C ASP A 246 10.89 6.64 11.61
N HIS A 247 11.98 6.12 11.05
CA HIS A 247 12.70 4.93 11.53
C HIS A 247 11.89 3.63 11.51
N THR A 248 10.83 3.53 10.70
CA THR A 248 10.14 2.26 10.44
C THR A 248 10.90 1.42 9.42
N PRO A 249 10.81 0.08 9.48
CA PRO A 249 11.34 -0.79 8.43
C PRO A 249 10.65 -0.55 7.09
N GLY A 250 11.25 -1.03 6.01
CA GLY A 250 10.61 -1.07 4.69
C GLY A 250 9.47 -2.08 4.65
N THR A 251 8.42 -1.76 3.89
CA THR A 251 7.23 -2.63 3.78
C THR A 251 7.57 -4.01 3.22
N ALA A 252 8.54 -4.11 2.30
CA ALA A 252 9.02 -5.40 1.78
C ALA A 252 9.73 -6.26 2.85
N ASP A 253 10.21 -5.67 3.96
CA ASP A 253 10.85 -6.42 5.04
C ASP A 253 9.82 -7.05 5.98
N VAL A 254 8.68 -6.39 6.24
CA VAL A 254 7.63 -6.86 7.15
C VAL A 254 6.56 -7.72 6.46
N LEU A 255 6.36 -7.54 5.15
CA LEU A 255 5.33 -8.21 4.36
C LEU A 255 5.31 -9.74 4.54
N PRO A 256 6.44 -10.49 4.47
CA PRO A 256 6.40 -11.95 4.61
C PRO A 256 5.90 -12.41 5.98
N GLY A 257 6.21 -11.67 7.05
CA GLY A 257 5.73 -11.97 8.41
C GLY A 257 4.23 -11.79 8.54
N ILE A 258 3.70 -10.70 7.99
CA ILE A 258 2.27 -10.38 7.97
C ILE A 258 1.49 -11.42 7.16
N VAL A 259 1.97 -11.74 5.95
CA VAL A 259 1.35 -12.77 5.09
C VAL A 259 1.30 -14.13 5.80
N ARG A 260 2.38 -14.51 6.47
CA ARG A 260 2.45 -15.77 7.23
C ARG A 260 1.42 -15.80 8.36
N ALA A 261 1.29 -14.73 9.12
CA ALA A 261 0.32 -14.63 10.21
C ALA A 261 -1.12 -14.80 9.71
N LEU A 262 -1.50 -14.10 8.64
CA LEU A 262 -2.85 -14.16 8.07
C LEU A 262 -3.17 -15.49 7.37
N ARG A 263 -2.17 -16.22 6.89
CA ARG A 263 -2.36 -17.47 6.14
C ARG A 263 -2.18 -18.75 6.98
N GLY A 264 -1.94 -18.59 8.29
CA GLY A 264 -1.85 -19.73 9.22
C GLY A 264 -0.62 -20.64 9.00
N GLY A 265 0.46 -20.12 8.40
CA GLY A 265 1.71 -20.86 8.22
C GLY A 265 2.40 -21.12 9.55
N SER A 266 2.42 -22.38 10.02
CA SER A 266 3.28 -22.86 11.10
C SER A 266 4.74 -22.81 10.63
N GLY A 267 5.39 -21.66 10.79
CA GLY A 267 6.80 -21.47 10.54
C GLY A 267 7.48 -21.06 11.84
N GLU A 268 8.48 -21.79 12.26
CA GLU A 268 9.31 -21.52 13.42
C GLU A 268 9.72 -20.05 13.44
N GLY A 269 9.09 -19.26 14.29
CA GLY A 269 9.47 -17.88 14.60
C GLY A 269 10.80 -17.89 15.34
N GLY A 270 11.90 -17.88 14.62
CA GLY A 270 13.18 -17.51 15.20
C GLY A 270 13.08 -16.07 15.70
N ALA A 271 12.97 -15.87 17.00
CA ALA A 271 13.14 -14.57 17.63
C ALA A 271 14.54 -14.06 17.27
N ILE A 272 14.62 -13.05 16.41
CA ILE A 272 15.86 -12.32 16.14
C ILE A 272 16.08 -11.40 17.37
N CYS A 273 16.68 -11.94 18.42
CA CYS A 273 17.35 -11.14 19.41
C CYS A 273 18.59 -10.56 18.76
N GLY A 274 18.65 -9.24 18.60
CA GLY A 274 19.76 -8.52 18.01
C GLY A 274 21.09 -8.93 18.63
N GLY A 275 22.07 -9.23 17.77
CA GLY A 275 23.45 -9.52 18.18
C GLY A 275 24.10 -8.30 18.82
N GLY A 276 24.11 -8.27 20.12
CA GLY A 276 24.92 -7.41 20.97
C GLY A 276 26.02 -8.26 21.63
N SER A 277 27.22 -7.75 21.59
CA SER A 277 28.50 -8.28 22.07
C SER A 277 28.44 -9.21 23.29
N ARG A 278 29.27 -10.25 23.26
CA ARG A 278 29.50 -11.21 24.33
C ARG A 278 29.90 -10.52 25.65
N GLY A 279 28.97 -10.51 26.62
CA GLY A 279 29.25 -10.22 28.00
C GLY A 279 28.79 -11.40 28.87
N SER A 280 29.66 -11.93 29.72
CA SER A 280 29.44 -13.02 30.65
C SER A 280 28.53 -12.56 31.77
N GLY A 281 27.25 -12.97 31.77
CA GLY A 281 26.29 -12.77 32.86
C GLY A 281 25.63 -14.10 33.26
N PRO A 282 25.12 -14.24 34.53
CA PRO A 282 24.76 -15.52 35.11
C PRO A 282 23.56 -16.21 34.49
N VAL A 283 23.62 -17.53 34.44
CA VAL A 283 22.76 -18.51 33.74
C VAL A 283 21.26 -18.42 34.11
N ALA A 284 20.90 -17.82 35.22
CA ALA A 284 19.52 -17.72 35.72
C ALA A 284 18.62 -16.73 34.87
N GLU A 285 19.20 -15.68 34.33
CA GLU A 285 18.45 -14.67 33.59
C GLU A 285 18.06 -15.13 32.17
N GLN A 286 18.86 -16.05 31.61
CA GLN A 286 18.54 -16.65 30.28
C GLN A 286 17.37 -17.65 30.34
N ALA A 287 17.11 -18.25 31.49
CA ALA A 287 15.98 -19.17 31.66
C ALA A 287 14.63 -18.43 31.75
N ALA A 288 14.60 -17.26 32.41
CA ALA A 288 13.39 -16.46 32.53
C ALA A 288 12.94 -15.86 31.20
N CYS A 289 13.88 -15.40 30.38
CA CYS A 289 13.58 -14.87 29.04
C CYS A 289 13.03 -15.95 28.06
N ARG A 290 13.54 -17.19 28.19
CA ARG A 290 13.01 -18.34 27.42
C ARG A 290 11.62 -18.80 27.87
N ALA A 291 11.30 -18.69 29.14
CA ALA A 291 10.00 -19.11 29.67
C ALA A 291 8.89 -18.12 29.27
N MET A 292 9.15 -16.81 29.35
CA MET A 292 8.19 -15.77 28.93
C MET A 292 7.94 -15.74 27.42
N GLY A 293 8.97 -15.96 26.60
CA GLY A 293 8.83 -16.00 25.14
C GLY A 293 8.03 -17.22 24.64
N ARG A 294 8.08 -18.35 25.35
CA ARG A 294 7.32 -19.55 24.94
C ARG A 294 5.84 -19.47 25.30
N SER A 295 5.46 -18.87 26.43
CA SER A 295 4.06 -18.77 26.85
C SER A 295 3.29 -17.75 26.03
N ALA A 296 3.87 -16.62 25.70
CA ALA A 296 3.22 -15.58 24.88
C ALA A 296 3.08 -16.01 23.40
N GLY A 297 4.12 -16.65 22.84
CA GLY A 297 4.09 -17.12 21.44
C GLY A 297 3.14 -18.32 21.23
N GLN A 298 3.00 -19.21 22.21
CA GLN A 298 2.06 -20.33 22.12
C GLN A 298 0.61 -19.89 22.26
N ALA A 299 0.30 -18.95 23.14
CA ALA A 299 -1.06 -18.44 23.30
C ALA A 299 -1.51 -17.64 22.07
N ALA A 300 -0.64 -16.80 21.52
CA ALA A 300 -0.93 -16.06 20.30
C ALA A 300 -1.06 -16.97 19.07
N GLY A 301 -0.20 -17.98 18.93
CA GLY A 301 -0.25 -18.96 17.84
C GLY A 301 -1.50 -19.87 17.90
N GLN A 302 -1.96 -20.25 19.10
CA GLN A 302 -3.18 -21.05 19.25
C GLN A 302 -4.45 -20.23 19.00
N ALA A 303 -4.50 -18.97 19.46
CA ALA A 303 -5.62 -18.07 19.18
C ALA A 303 -5.72 -17.75 17.69
N ALA A 304 -4.58 -17.47 17.02
CA ALA A 304 -4.55 -17.24 15.58
C ALA A 304 -4.95 -18.48 14.76
N GLY A 305 -4.51 -19.67 15.16
CA GLY A 305 -4.91 -20.91 14.51
C GLY A 305 -6.40 -21.24 14.68
N GLN A 306 -6.97 -20.93 15.81
CA GLN A 306 -8.41 -21.10 16.07
C GLN A 306 -9.26 -20.08 15.32
N ALA A 307 -8.84 -18.80 15.27
CA ALA A 307 -9.52 -17.76 14.51
C ALA A 307 -9.50 -18.05 12.99
N ALA A 308 -8.35 -18.47 12.46
CA ALA A 308 -8.23 -18.88 11.05
C ALA A 308 -9.10 -20.11 10.72
N SER A 309 -9.19 -21.08 11.64
CA SER A 309 -10.03 -22.27 11.49
C SER A 309 -11.52 -21.94 11.58
N GLN A 310 -11.92 -21.01 12.46
CA GLN A 310 -13.31 -20.56 12.59
C GLN A 310 -13.75 -19.69 11.40
N ALA A 311 -12.87 -18.82 10.87
CA ALA A 311 -13.12 -18.04 9.66
C ALA A 311 -13.30 -18.96 8.44
N ALA A 312 -12.48 -20.00 8.30
CA ALA A 312 -12.63 -20.99 7.24
C ALA A 312 -13.94 -21.80 7.32
N SER A 313 -14.43 -22.05 8.54
CA SER A 313 -15.70 -22.78 8.75
C SER A 313 -16.96 -21.93 8.50
N GLN A 314 -16.84 -20.58 8.48
CA GLN A 314 -17.97 -19.66 8.28
C GLN A 314 -18.08 -19.11 6.85
N GLY A 315 -17.27 -19.60 5.90
CA GLY A 315 -17.24 -19.10 4.52
C GLY A 315 -16.68 -17.67 4.41
N ALA A 316 -15.95 -17.17 5.43
CA ALA A 316 -15.34 -15.86 5.40
C ALA A 316 -14.30 -15.81 4.28
N SER A 317 -14.42 -14.83 3.37
CA SER A 317 -13.46 -14.64 2.30
C SER A 317 -12.09 -14.30 2.90
N ARG A 318 -11.03 -14.85 2.30
CA ARG A 318 -9.64 -14.57 2.71
C ARG A 318 -9.34 -13.07 2.66
N VAL A 319 -8.74 -12.53 3.74
CA VAL A 319 -8.28 -11.13 3.77
C VAL A 319 -7.25 -10.89 2.66
N ALA A 320 -7.53 -9.93 1.79
CA ALA A 320 -6.62 -9.52 0.73
C ALA A 320 -5.42 -8.75 1.32
N VAL A 321 -4.20 -9.12 0.92
CA VAL A 321 -2.97 -8.44 1.36
C VAL A 321 -2.45 -7.60 0.22
N LEU A 322 -2.65 -6.31 0.31
CA LEU A 322 -2.06 -5.32 -0.58
C LEU A 322 -0.80 -4.74 0.07
N VAL A 323 0.07 -4.13 -0.74
CA VAL A 323 1.29 -3.50 -0.23
C VAL A 323 1.64 -2.26 -1.03
N ASP A 324 2.17 -1.23 -0.38
CA ASP A 324 2.84 -0.10 -1.01
C ASP A 324 4.27 0.10 -0.47
N GLY A 325 4.92 1.19 -0.87
CA GLY A 325 6.23 1.58 -0.37
C GLY A 325 7.39 1.17 -1.29
N GLY A 326 8.11 2.14 -1.79
CA GLY A 326 9.35 1.93 -2.56
C GLY A 326 9.20 1.49 -4.02
N VAL A 327 8.03 1.12 -4.50
CA VAL A 327 7.79 0.61 -5.86
C VAL A 327 8.08 1.68 -6.92
N ARG A 328 8.95 1.36 -7.88
CA ARG A 328 9.39 2.25 -8.97
C ARG A 328 9.38 1.58 -10.34
N SER A 329 9.09 0.28 -10.39
CA SER A 329 9.12 -0.51 -11.63
C SER A 329 8.21 -1.73 -11.53
N GLY A 330 7.88 -2.36 -12.67
CA GLY A 330 7.20 -3.65 -12.69
C GLY A 330 8.04 -4.79 -12.07
N VAL A 331 9.36 -4.64 -12.02
CA VAL A 331 10.25 -5.56 -11.31
C VAL A 331 10.02 -5.48 -9.79
N ASP A 332 9.81 -4.29 -9.23
CA ASP A 332 9.48 -4.13 -7.82
C ASP A 332 8.09 -4.71 -7.51
N VAL A 333 7.14 -4.59 -8.45
CA VAL A 333 5.83 -5.25 -8.34
C VAL A 333 6.01 -6.77 -8.23
N LEU A 334 6.81 -7.38 -9.13
CA LEU A 334 7.09 -8.83 -9.07
C LEU A 334 7.67 -9.25 -7.71
N LYS A 335 8.60 -8.45 -7.15
CA LYS A 335 9.18 -8.74 -5.83
C LYS A 335 8.14 -8.71 -4.71
N MET A 336 7.25 -7.72 -4.69
CA MET A 336 6.18 -7.63 -3.69
C MET A 336 5.20 -8.81 -3.80
N LEU A 337 4.81 -9.19 -5.02
CA LEU A 337 3.99 -10.39 -5.25
C LEU A 337 4.69 -11.66 -4.77
N ALA A 338 5.98 -11.81 -5.08
CA ALA A 338 6.79 -12.96 -4.64
C ALA A 338 6.93 -13.02 -3.10
N LEU A 339 6.86 -11.89 -2.40
CA LEU A 339 6.82 -11.81 -0.93
C LEU A 339 5.43 -12.11 -0.36
N GLY A 340 4.42 -12.31 -1.21
CA GLY A 340 3.10 -12.80 -0.85
C GLY A 340 1.97 -11.78 -0.88
N ALA A 341 2.16 -10.60 -1.46
CA ALA A 341 1.07 -9.67 -1.71
C ALA A 341 0.12 -10.20 -2.79
N ASP A 342 -1.17 -9.85 -2.69
CA ASP A 342 -2.17 -10.14 -3.71
C ASP A 342 -2.22 -9.04 -4.78
N ALA A 343 -1.91 -7.79 -4.40
CA ALA A 343 -1.77 -6.66 -5.31
C ALA A 343 -0.83 -5.59 -4.72
N VAL A 344 -0.35 -4.71 -5.58
CA VAL A 344 0.67 -3.69 -5.26
C VAL A 344 0.16 -2.31 -5.59
N LEU A 345 0.29 -1.36 -4.66
CA LEU A 345 -0.11 0.02 -4.87
C LEU A 345 1.10 0.90 -5.20
N VAL A 346 0.90 1.81 -6.12
CA VAL A 346 1.92 2.78 -6.55
C VAL A 346 1.40 4.20 -6.34
N GLY A 347 2.10 5.01 -5.55
CA GLY A 347 1.70 6.38 -5.23
C GLY A 347 2.49 7.43 -6.02
N ARG A 348 3.64 7.84 -5.50
CA ARG A 348 4.43 8.98 -6.02
C ARG A 348 4.67 8.98 -7.53
N PRO A 349 5.09 7.89 -8.18
CA PRO A 349 5.28 7.88 -9.63
C PRO A 349 4.00 8.18 -10.42
N LEU A 350 2.86 7.65 -9.94
CA LEU A 350 1.57 7.88 -10.57
C LEU A 350 1.02 9.28 -10.31
N ALA A 351 1.28 9.84 -9.10
CA ALA A 351 0.96 11.25 -8.83
C ALA A 351 1.78 12.21 -9.70
N VAL A 352 3.06 11.92 -9.94
CA VAL A 352 3.89 12.68 -10.90
C VAL A 352 3.29 12.56 -12.30
N ALA A 353 2.86 11.37 -12.72
CA ALA A 353 2.26 11.14 -14.01
C ALA A 353 0.90 11.87 -14.15
N ALA A 354 0.08 11.87 -13.08
CA ALA A 354 -1.19 12.61 -13.03
C ALA A 354 -0.99 14.11 -13.20
N VAL A 355 -0.05 14.70 -12.45
CA VAL A 355 0.25 16.14 -12.56
C VAL A 355 0.82 16.52 -13.94
N GLY A 356 1.62 15.66 -14.55
CA GLY A 356 2.27 15.94 -15.83
C GLY A 356 1.44 15.61 -17.08
N GLY A 357 0.46 14.70 -16.99
CA GLY A 357 -0.27 14.21 -18.15
C GLY A 357 -1.73 13.79 -17.88
N GLY A 358 -2.29 14.16 -16.72
CA GLY A 358 -3.67 13.80 -16.38
C GLY A 358 -3.88 12.27 -16.35
N ALA A 359 -5.09 11.83 -16.66
CA ALA A 359 -5.44 10.41 -16.70
C ALA A 359 -4.60 9.63 -17.73
N GLU A 360 -4.29 10.24 -18.87
CA GLU A 360 -3.44 9.63 -19.90
C GLU A 360 -2.00 9.41 -19.40
N GLY A 361 -1.44 10.37 -18.63
CA GLY A 361 -0.12 10.20 -18.01
C GLY A 361 -0.10 9.02 -17.03
N VAL A 362 -1.14 8.86 -16.22
CA VAL A 362 -1.29 7.71 -15.29
C VAL A 362 -1.41 6.40 -16.07
N ARG A 363 -2.21 6.37 -17.13
CA ARG A 363 -2.36 5.20 -18.02
C ARG A 363 -1.00 4.77 -18.60
N LEU A 364 -0.26 5.70 -19.21
CA LEU A 364 1.06 5.44 -19.78
C LEU A 364 2.05 4.88 -18.75
N GLN A 365 2.04 5.41 -17.54
CA GLN A 365 2.93 4.95 -16.47
C GLN A 365 2.54 3.55 -15.96
N LEU A 366 1.25 3.23 -15.87
CA LEU A 366 0.76 1.90 -15.51
C LEU A 366 1.10 0.87 -16.58
N GLU A 367 0.90 1.20 -17.87
CA GLU A 367 1.27 0.33 -18.98
C GLU A 367 2.77 0.03 -19.01
N GLU A 368 3.62 1.01 -18.71
CA GLU A 368 5.05 0.79 -18.60
C GLU A 368 5.39 -0.20 -17.48
N TYR A 369 4.73 -0.09 -16.31
CA TYR A 369 4.92 -1.03 -15.22
C TYR A 369 4.39 -2.43 -15.56
N ALA A 370 3.26 -2.51 -16.25
CA ALA A 370 2.71 -3.79 -16.72
C ALA A 370 3.66 -4.48 -17.73
N LYS A 371 4.24 -3.74 -18.66
CA LYS A 371 5.26 -4.25 -19.59
C LYS A 371 6.49 -4.78 -18.85
N GLN A 372 7.00 -4.01 -17.87
CA GLN A 372 8.14 -4.42 -17.05
C GLN A 372 7.82 -5.65 -16.19
N LEU A 373 6.61 -5.75 -15.62
CA LEU A 373 6.16 -6.93 -14.88
C LEU A 373 6.10 -8.15 -15.79
N HIS A 374 5.51 -8.01 -16.97
CA HIS A 374 5.42 -9.08 -17.98
C HIS A 374 6.81 -9.63 -18.35
N VAL A 375 7.78 -8.74 -18.65
CA VAL A 375 9.15 -9.12 -18.92
C VAL A 375 9.80 -9.81 -17.72
N ALA A 376 9.60 -9.28 -16.51
CA ALA A 376 10.16 -9.86 -15.29
C ALA A 376 9.58 -11.25 -15.01
N MET A 377 8.27 -11.46 -15.18
CA MET A 377 7.62 -12.78 -15.06
C MET A 377 8.17 -13.75 -16.11
N MET A 378 8.31 -13.34 -17.36
CA MET A 378 8.90 -14.16 -18.43
C MET A 378 10.31 -14.58 -18.05
N LEU A 379 11.18 -13.67 -17.60
CA LEU A 379 12.58 -13.96 -17.27
C LEU A 379 12.78 -14.68 -15.92
N THR A 380 11.70 -14.91 -15.17
CA THR A 380 11.72 -15.70 -13.93
C THR A 380 10.93 -17.01 -14.04
N GLY A 381 10.38 -17.29 -15.22
CA GLY A 381 9.67 -18.54 -15.51
C GLY A 381 8.25 -18.61 -14.92
N CYS A 382 7.57 -17.48 -14.80
CA CYS A 382 6.20 -17.37 -14.31
C CYS A 382 5.24 -17.20 -15.48
N ALA A 383 4.37 -18.17 -15.75
CA ALA A 383 3.34 -18.09 -16.79
C ALA A 383 2.09 -17.33 -16.31
N SER A 384 1.87 -17.29 -14.99
CA SER A 384 0.74 -16.59 -14.35
C SER A 384 1.15 -16.02 -12.99
N LEU A 385 0.27 -15.22 -12.38
CA LEU A 385 0.51 -14.68 -11.02
C LEU A 385 0.58 -15.80 -9.97
N ALA A 386 -0.04 -16.95 -10.19
CA ALA A 386 0.03 -18.11 -9.29
C ALA A 386 1.45 -18.71 -9.21
N ASP A 387 2.28 -18.51 -10.24
CA ASP A 387 3.66 -18.98 -10.28
C ASP A 387 4.62 -18.02 -9.54
N VAL A 388 4.17 -16.79 -9.25
CA VAL A 388 4.98 -15.78 -8.58
C VAL A 388 5.02 -16.07 -7.08
N THR A 389 6.02 -16.84 -6.67
CA THR A 389 6.24 -17.26 -5.29
C THR A 389 7.63 -16.86 -4.81
N GLY A 390 7.96 -17.13 -3.54
CA GLY A 390 9.30 -16.89 -3.00
C GLY A 390 10.44 -17.52 -3.82
N LYS A 391 10.17 -18.52 -4.66
CA LYS A 391 11.17 -19.15 -5.56
C LYS A 391 11.68 -18.19 -6.65
N VAL A 392 10.96 -17.12 -6.94
CA VAL A 392 11.39 -16.06 -7.85
C VAL A 392 12.54 -15.25 -7.26
N LEU A 393 12.61 -15.16 -5.92
CA LEU A 393 13.63 -14.42 -5.20
C LEU A 393 14.90 -15.28 -5.01
N PHE A 394 16.05 -14.62 -5.12
CA PHE A 394 17.34 -15.21 -4.81
C PHE A 394 17.62 -15.13 -3.30
N GLY A 395 17.92 -16.23 -2.66
CA GLY A 395 18.25 -16.32 -1.22
C GLY A 395 17.69 -17.54 -0.56
#